data_a954851b436f4d2dd067a1b17e8a7422
#
_entry.id   a954851b436f4d2dd067a1b17e8a7422
#
_cell.length_a   1.000
_cell.length_b   1.000
_cell.length_c   1.000
_cell.angle_alpha   90.00
_cell.angle_beta   90.00
_cell.angle_gamma   90.00
#
_symmetry.space_group_name_H-M   'P 1'
#
loop_
_entity.id
_entity.type
_entity.pdbx_description
1 polymer ?
#
loop_
_entity_poly.entity_id
_entity_poly.type
_entity_poly.pdbx_seq_one_letter_code
_entity_poly.pdbx_strand_id
1 'polypeptide(L)'
;FRLQPSPVARPNRCQLFGPGSNTKLHPKMAASAADVINLDLEDSVSPSDKDSARINVIEAINTIDWGSKTLSVRINGLDTPYWYRDVVDVLEQAGDRLDQIMIPKVGGAADVYAVDALVTAIEAAKGRSKRISFEVIIESAAGIAHVEEIAASSLRLQAMSLGAADFAASMGMQTTGIGGTQENYYMLHGEARHYSDPWHWAQTAIVAACRTHGV
;
A
#
# COMPACT_ATOMS: atom_id res chain seq x y z
N PHE A 1 1.33 28.22 -1.17
CA PHE A 1 0.77 26.87 -1.00
C PHE A 1 0.09 26.46 -2.30
N ARG A 2 0.69 25.56 -3.06
CA ARG A 2 0.00 24.87 -4.14
C ARG A 2 -0.38 23.50 -3.62
N LEU A 3 -1.63 23.35 -3.16
CA LEU A 3 -2.25 22.04 -3.07
C LEU A 3 -2.47 21.57 -4.51
N GLN A 4 -1.71 20.59 -4.96
CA GLN A 4 -2.05 19.91 -6.21
C GLN A 4 -3.19 18.94 -5.88
N PRO A 5 -4.33 19.05 -6.55
CA PRO A 5 -5.42 18.08 -6.33
C PRO A 5 -4.95 16.71 -6.80
N SER A 6 -5.29 15.67 -6.02
CA SER A 6 -5.14 14.28 -6.48
C SER A 6 -5.82 14.13 -7.85
N PRO A 7 -5.18 13.49 -8.83
CA PRO A 7 -5.73 13.38 -10.19
C PRO A 7 -7.04 12.60 -10.26
N VAL A 8 -7.34 11.76 -9.26
CA VAL A 8 -8.61 11.02 -9.16
C VAL A 8 -9.06 11.01 -7.70
N ALA A 9 -10.16 11.72 -7.42
CA ALA A 9 -10.79 11.64 -6.11
C ALA A 9 -11.52 10.31 -5.96
N ARG A 10 -11.12 9.48 -5.00
CA ARG A 10 -11.77 8.21 -4.66
C ARG A 10 -12.08 8.18 -3.17
N PRO A 11 -13.22 7.60 -2.75
CA PRO A 11 -13.43 7.30 -1.34
C PRO A 11 -12.34 6.34 -0.83
N ASN A 12 -11.75 6.66 0.31
CA ASN A 12 -10.75 5.82 0.97
C ASN A 12 -10.90 5.94 2.50
N ARG A 13 -12.10 5.68 3.02
CA ARG A 13 -12.40 5.71 4.45
C ARG A 13 -12.04 4.38 5.12
N CYS A 14 -12.12 3.29 4.33
CA CYS A 14 -11.83 1.94 4.80
C CYS A 14 -11.23 1.12 3.67
N GLN A 15 -10.08 0.51 3.92
CA GLN A 15 -9.46 -0.50 3.07
C GLN A 15 -9.63 -1.88 3.70
N LEU A 16 -10.06 -2.86 2.91
CA LEU A 16 -10.19 -4.25 3.33
C LEU A 16 -9.15 -5.10 2.60
N PHE A 17 -8.24 -5.69 3.36
CA PHE A 17 -7.24 -6.63 2.87
C PHE A 17 -7.76 -8.05 2.89
N GLY A 18 -7.41 -8.82 1.86
CA GLY A 18 -7.66 -10.25 1.82
C GLY A 18 -6.59 -10.99 1.04
N PRO A 19 -6.11 -12.15 1.57
CA PRO A 19 -5.05 -12.92 0.92
C PRO A 19 -5.49 -13.44 -0.45
N GLY A 20 -4.63 -13.25 -1.46
CA GLY A 20 -4.85 -13.76 -2.80
C GLY A 20 -4.96 -15.29 -2.86
N SER A 21 -4.40 -15.98 -1.88
CA SER A 21 -4.51 -17.43 -1.76
C SER A 21 -5.90 -17.93 -1.30
N ASN A 22 -6.75 -17.06 -0.73
CA ASN A 22 -8.06 -17.46 -0.20
C ASN A 22 -9.23 -16.98 -1.07
N THR A 23 -9.51 -17.69 -2.15
CA THR A 23 -10.56 -17.36 -3.12
C THR A 23 -11.95 -17.25 -2.52
N LYS A 24 -12.23 -17.93 -1.37
CA LYS A 24 -13.55 -17.88 -0.69
C LYS A 24 -13.84 -16.52 -0.05
N LEU A 25 -12.80 -15.71 0.20
CA LEU A 25 -12.97 -14.37 0.75
C LEU A 25 -13.30 -13.33 -0.33
N HIS A 26 -12.83 -13.48 -1.54
CA HIS A 26 -12.94 -12.45 -2.59
C HIS A 26 -14.41 -12.01 -2.84
N PRO A 27 -15.40 -12.92 -3.00
CA PRO A 27 -16.79 -12.49 -3.14
C PRO A 27 -17.36 -11.79 -1.90
N LYS A 28 -16.90 -12.18 -0.69
CA LYS A 28 -17.32 -11.52 0.56
C LYS A 28 -16.74 -10.11 0.67
N MET A 29 -15.51 -9.93 0.20
CA MET A 29 -14.87 -8.60 0.13
C MET A 29 -15.62 -7.69 -0.84
N ALA A 30 -16.01 -8.20 -2.01
CA ALA A 30 -16.82 -7.46 -2.97
C ALA A 30 -18.16 -7.02 -2.39
N ALA A 31 -18.81 -7.85 -1.58
CA ALA A 31 -20.07 -7.57 -0.92
C ALA A 31 -19.93 -6.67 0.33
N SER A 32 -18.71 -6.36 0.79
CA SER A 32 -18.48 -5.54 1.99
C SER A 32 -18.80 -4.07 1.77
N ALA A 33 -18.86 -3.28 2.86
CA ALA A 33 -19.03 -1.83 2.81
C ALA A 33 -17.71 -1.06 2.62
N ALA A 34 -16.57 -1.75 2.43
CA ALA A 34 -15.28 -1.10 2.24
C ALA A 34 -15.23 -0.30 0.93
N ASP A 35 -14.55 0.84 0.95
CA ASP A 35 -14.33 1.67 -0.23
C ASP A 35 -13.24 1.08 -1.13
N VAL A 36 -12.18 0.52 -0.52
CA VAL A 36 -11.03 -0.05 -1.21
C VAL A 36 -10.91 -1.53 -0.85
N ILE A 37 -10.77 -2.36 -1.87
CA ILE A 37 -10.43 -3.78 -1.70
C ILE A 37 -8.98 -3.96 -2.12
N ASN A 38 -8.19 -4.51 -1.21
CA ASN A 38 -6.80 -4.83 -1.46
C ASN A 38 -6.60 -6.34 -1.51
N LEU A 39 -6.34 -6.87 -2.70
CA LEU A 39 -6.00 -8.28 -2.91
C LEU A 39 -4.51 -8.44 -2.66
N ASP A 40 -4.19 -9.19 -1.63
CA ASP A 40 -2.82 -9.25 -1.10
C ASP A 40 -2.03 -10.43 -1.68
N LEU A 41 -0.85 -10.13 -2.21
CA LEU A 41 0.14 -11.12 -2.67
C LEU A 41 1.36 -11.21 -1.75
N GLU A 42 1.42 -10.34 -0.72
CA GLU A 42 2.59 -10.20 0.14
C GLU A 42 2.47 -11.03 1.43
N ASP A 43 2.49 -10.41 2.59
CA ASP A 43 2.68 -11.06 3.90
C ASP A 43 1.57 -12.05 4.28
N SER A 44 0.35 -11.90 3.77
CA SER A 44 -0.73 -12.84 4.05
C SER A 44 -0.70 -14.10 3.17
N VAL A 45 0.28 -14.22 2.27
CA VAL A 45 0.45 -15.35 1.34
C VAL A 45 1.78 -16.03 1.60
N SER A 46 1.75 -17.35 1.85
CA SER A 46 2.97 -18.12 2.07
C SER A 46 3.86 -18.16 0.81
N PRO A 47 5.19 -18.32 0.95
CA PRO A 47 6.09 -18.41 -0.20
C PRO A 47 5.71 -19.51 -1.20
N SER A 48 5.18 -20.65 -0.72
CA SER A 48 4.73 -21.77 -1.59
C SER A 48 3.50 -21.42 -2.42
N ASP A 49 2.71 -20.43 -2.00
CA ASP A 49 1.42 -20.10 -2.60
C ASP A 49 1.46 -18.84 -3.48
N LYS A 50 2.63 -18.17 -3.59
CA LYS A 50 2.77 -16.91 -4.32
C LYS A 50 2.26 -16.98 -5.76
N ASP A 51 2.63 -18.02 -6.50
CA ASP A 51 2.23 -18.17 -7.89
C ASP A 51 0.74 -18.47 -8.03
N SER A 52 0.19 -19.36 -7.20
CA SER A 52 -1.24 -19.67 -7.21
C SER A 52 -2.09 -18.48 -6.75
N ALA A 53 -1.62 -17.72 -5.75
CA ALA A 53 -2.31 -16.52 -5.30
C ALA A 53 -2.39 -15.45 -6.41
N ARG A 54 -1.33 -15.29 -7.20
CA ARG A 54 -1.33 -14.36 -8.34
C ARG A 54 -2.38 -14.76 -9.38
N ILE A 55 -2.46 -16.04 -9.72
CA ILE A 55 -3.48 -16.57 -10.64
C ILE A 55 -4.89 -16.31 -10.09
N ASN A 56 -5.13 -16.61 -8.81
CA ASN A 56 -6.40 -16.38 -8.16
C ASN A 56 -6.82 -14.91 -8.14
N VAL A 57 -5.85 -14.00 -7.91
CA VAL A 57 -6.09 -12.55 -7.92
C VAL A 57 -6.48 -12.08 -9.32
N ILE A 58 -5.78 -12.52 -10.36
CA ILE A 58 -6.11 -12.21 -11.75
C ILE A 58 -7.52 -12.70 -12.11
N GLU A 59 -7.85 -13.93 -11.74
CA GLU A 59 -9.19 -14.49 -11.94
C GLU A 59 -10.25 -13.68 -11.20
N ALA A 60 -10.02 -13.35 -9.93
CA ALA A 60 -10.95 -12.57 -9.13
C ALA A 60 -11.20 -11.17 -9.72
N ILE A 61 -10.16 -10.49 -10.20
CA ILE A 61 -10.29 -9.18 -10.83
C ILE A 61 -11.18 -9.27 -12.08
N ASN A 62 -11.02 -10.32 -12.88
CA ASN A 62 -11.71 -10.47 -14.15
C ASN A 62 -13.14 -11.00 -14.02
N THR A 63 -13.47 -11.76 -12.96
CA THR A 63 -14.73 -12.51 -12.88
C THR A 63 -15.70 -11.98 -11.83
N ILE A 64 -15.22 -11.29 -10.78
CA ILE A 64 -16.08 -10.80 -9.69
C ILE A 64 -16.53 -9.36 -10.02
N ASP A 65 -17.82 -9.10 -9.78
CA ASP A 65 -18.33 -7.72 -9.81
C ASP A 65 -17.93 -6.98 -8.53
N TRP A 66 -16.98 -6.07 -8.66
CA TRP A 66 -16.48 -5.23 -7.58
C TRP A 66 -17.27 -3.92 -7.41
N GLY A 67 -18.29 -3.68 -8.24
CA GLY A 67 -19.08 -2.46 -8.21
C GLY A 67 -18.23 -1.19 -8.38
N SER A 68 -18.49 -0.19 -7.56
CA SER A 68 -17.77 1.12 -7.58
C SER A 68 -16.54 1.18 -6.66
N LYS A 69 -16.16 0.08 -6.02
CA LYS A 69 -15.02 0.03 -5.11
C LYS A 69 -13.70 0.28 -5.86
N THR A 70 -12.75 0.91 -5.20
CA THR A 70 -11.38 0.93 -5.69
C THR A 70 -10.76 -0.47 -5.52
N LEU A 71 -10.25 -1.03 -6.60
CA LEU A 71 -9.62 -2.35 -6.58
C LEU A 71 -8.11 -2.20 -6.65
N SER A 72 -7.44 -2.66 -5.61
CA SER A 72 -6.00 -2.59 -5.41
C SER A 72 -5.40 -3.99 -5.30
N VAL A 73 -4.14 -4.14 -5.70
CA VAL A 73 -3.32 -5.33 -5.45
C VAL A 73 -2.07 -4.91 -4.69
N ARG A 74 -1.83 -5.51 -3.52
CA ARG A 74 -0.55 -5.37 -2.84
C ARG A 74 0.43 -6.40 -3.41
N ILE A 75 1.43 -5.91 -4.10
CA ILE A 75 2.52 -6.73 -4.66
C ILE A 75 3.51 -7.14 -3.57
N ASN A 76 4.37 -8.09 -3.85
CA ASN A 76 5.48 -8.42 -2.96
C ASN A 76 6.51 -7.30 -2.91
N GLY A 77 7.28 -7.22 -1.83
CA GLY A 77 8.36 -6.25 -1.67
C GLY A 77 9.45 -6.38 -2.75
N LEU A 78 10.08 -5.26 -3.09
CA LEU A 78 11.08 -5.19 -4.16
C LEU A 78 12.37 -5.97 -3.83
N ASP A 79 12.58 -6.29 -2.57
CA ASP A 79 13.66 -7.15 -2.05
C ASP A 79 13.42 -8.66 -2.28
N THR A 80 12.27 -9.03 -2.87
CA THR A 80 11.87 -10.42 -3.15
C THR A 80 11.96 -10.75 -4.63
N PRO A 81 12.01 -12.04 -5.02
CA PRO A 81 12.00 -12.43 -6.44
C PRO A 81 10.60 -12.41 -7.07
N TYR A 82 9.54 -11.98 -6.36
CA TYR A 82 8.15 -12.13 -6.79
C TYR A 82 7.56 -10.84 -7.40
N TRP A 83 7.94 -9.67 -6.91
CA TRP A 83 7.28 -8.38 -7.19
C TRP A 83 7.13 -8.06 -8.69
N TYR A 84 8.17 -8.30 -9.48
CA TYR A 84 8.11 -7.98 -10.90
C TYR A 84 7.11 -8.87 -11.65
N ARG A 85 6.99 -10.15 -11.23
CA ARG A 85 5.97 -11.05 -11.78
C ARG A 85 4.57 -10.62 -11.36
N ASP A 86 4.41 -10.16 -10.12
CA ASP A 86 3.13 -9.64 -9.65
C ASP A 86 2.68 -8.46 -10.53
N VAL A 87 3.58 -7.52 -10.81
CA VAL A 87 3.27 -6.37 -11.67
C VAL A 87 2.97 -6.81 -13.12
N VAL A 88 3.85 -7.60 -13.71
CA VAL A 88 3.71 -8.03 -15.12
C VAL A 88 2.45 -8.86 -15.33
N ASP A 89 2.32 -9.96 -14.58
CA ASP A 89 1.24 -10.93 -14.81
C ASP A 89 -0.13 -10.31 -14.50
N VAL A 90 -0.24 -9.52 -13.41
CA VAL A 90 -1.50 -8.87 -13.04
C VAL A 90 -1.89 -7.82 -14.08
N LEU A 91 -0.98 -6.93 -14.49
CA LEU A 91 -1.32 -5.86 -15.43
C LEU A 91 -1.55 -6.37 -16.85
N GLU A 92 -0.88 -7.45 -17.25
CA GLU A 92 -1.09 -8.02 -18.57
C GLU A 92 -2.40 -8.80 -18.69
N GLN A 93 -2.91 -9.36 -17.58
CA GLN A 93 -4.01 -10.31 -17.59
C GLN A 93 -5.27 -9.83 -16.86
N ALA A 94 -5.17 -8.83 -15.98
CA ALA A 94 -6.29 -8.39 -15.14
C ALA A 94 -7.22 -7.34 -15.76
N GLY A 95 -7.17 -7.10 -17.05
CA GLY A 95 -8.05 -6.15 -17.74
C GLY A 95 -8.02 -4.73 -17.17
N ASP A 96 -9.04 -3.93 -17.51
CA ASP A 96 -9.11 -2.49 -17.11
C ASP A 96 -9.75 -2.27 -15.73
N ARG A 97 -10.17 -3.35 -15.03
CA ARG A 97 -10.87 -3.20 -13.74
C ARG A 97 -9.93 -2.83 -12.59
N LEU A 98 -8.66 -3.20 -12.66
CA LEU A 98 -7.69 -2.82 -11.65
C LEU A 98 -7.47 -1.31 -11.63
N ASP A 99 -7.52 -0.71 -10.45
CA ASP A 99 -7.35 0.73 -10.25
C ASP A 99 -5.97 1.10 -9.73
N GLN A 100 -5.40 0.26 -8.86
CA GLN A 100 -4.26 0.64 -8.04
C GLN A 100 -3.34 -0.54 -7.78
N ILE A 101 -2.05 -0.26 -7.70
CA ILE A 101 -1.04 -1.14 -7.11
C ILE A 101 -0.60 -0.54 -5.77
N MET A 102 -0.57 -1.37 -4.74
CA MET A 102 0.02 -1.02 -3.46
C MET A 102 1.43 -1.61 -3.38
N ILE A 103 2.41 -0.74 -3.14
CA ILE A 103 3.84 -1.08 -3.07
C ILE A 103 4.24 -1.11 -1.60
N PRO A 104 4.54 -2.28 -1.02
CA PRO A 104 4.96 -2.41 0.36
C PRO A 104 6.45 -2.09 0.53
N LYS A 105 6.86 -1.85 1.76
CA LYS A 105 8.27 -1.77 2.20
C LYS A 105 9.13 -0.78 1.41
N VAL A 106 8.52 0.31 0.93
CA VAL A 106 9.22 1.34 0.18
C VAL A 106 10.25 2.03 1.07
N GLY A 107 11.51 2.00 0.64
CA GLY A 107 12.64 2.61 1.34
C GLY A 107 13.14 3.93 0.74
N GLY A 108 12.75 4.24 -0.51
CA GLY A 108 13.14 5.46 -1.20
C GLY A 108 12.42 5.65 -2.53
N ALA A 109 12.62 6.80 -3.18
CA ALA A 109 12.02 7.13 -4.48
C ALA A 109 12.37 6.13 -5.59
N ALA A 110 13.55 5.50 -5.52
CA ALA A 110 14.01 4.52 -6.49
C ALA A 110 13.10 3.29 -6.56
N ASP A 111 12.52 2.87 -5.43
CA ASP A 111 11.60 1.73 -5.37
C ASP A 111 10.32 2.04 -6.15
N VAL A 112 9.77 3.22 -5.94
CA VAL A 112 8.57 3.68 -6.68
C VAL A 112 8.88 3.84 -8.16
N TYR A 113 10.05 4.39 -8.51
CA TYR A 113 10.47 4.56 -9.89
C TYR A 113 10.60 3.22 -10.62
N ALA A 114 11.14 2.18 -9.99
CA ALA A 114 11.26 0.86 -10.59
C ALA A 114 9.89 0.28 -10.99
N VAL A 115 8.89 0.40 -10.11
CA VAL A 115 7.53 -0.04 -10.40
C VAL A 115 6.87 0.85 -11.46
N ASP A 116 7.04 2.17 -11.39
CA ASP A 116 6.45 3.12 -12.36
C ASP A 116 6.98 2.87 -13.78
N ALA A 117 8.28 2.65 -13.93
CA ALA A 117 8.88 2.35 -15.22
C ALA A 117 8.30 1.06 -15.83
N LEU A 118 8.15 0.00 -15.03
CA LEU A 118 7.58 -1.26 -15.47
C LEU A 118 6.10 -1.13 -15.84
N VAL A 119 5.31 -0.48 -14.97
CA VAL A 119 3.88 -0.23 -15.21
C VAL A 119 3.67 0.63 -16.46
N THR A 120 4.48 1.66 -16.65
CA THR A 120 4.41 2.54 -17.83
C THR A 120 4.70 1.77 -19.14
N ALA A 121 5.68 0.89 -19.12
CA ALA A 121 5.99 0.04 -20.28
C ALA A 121 4.83 -0.91 -20.61
N ILE A 122 4.23 -1.55 -19.61
CA ILE A 122 3.09 -2.47 -19.80
C ILE A 122 1.86 -1.72 -20.30
N GLU A 123 1.53 -0.56 -19.69
CA GLU A 123 0.39 0.27 -20.13
C GLU A 123 0.54 0.67 -21.61
N ALA A 124 1.73 1.09 -22.01
CA ALA A 124 2.01 1.45 -23.41
C ALA A 124 1.87 0.24 -24.34
N ALA A 125 2.42 -0.91 -23.97
CA ALA A 125 2.34 -2.13 -24.75
C ALA A 125 0.90 -2.66 -24.90
N LYS A 126 0.07 -2.50 -23.87
CA LYS A 126 -1.34 -2.93 -23.85
C LYS A 126 -2.30 -1.89 -24.42
N GLY A 127 -1.85 -0.67 -24.66
CA GLY A 127 -2.72 0.43 -25.08
C GLY A 127 -3.77 0.79 -24.01
N ARG A 128 -3.44 0.68 -22.71
CA ARG A 128 -4.37 0.97 -21.64
C ARG A 128 -4.75 2.45 -21.63
N SER A 129 -6.04 2.72 -21.63
CA SER A 129 -6.58 4.09 -21.51
C SER A 129 -6.66 4.54 -20.04
N LYS A 130 -6.87 3.60 -19.12
CA LYS A 130 -6.95 3.85 -17.69
C LYS A 130 -5.58 3.65 -17.05
N ARG A 131 -5.05 4.73 -16.49
CA ARG A 131 -3.76 4.71 -15.80
C ARG A 131 -3.88 4.04 -14.44
N ILE A 132 -2.95 3.16 -14.10
CA ILE A 132 -2.81 2.57 -12.77
C ILE A 132 -2.26 3.61 -11.81
N SER A 133 -2.90 3.75 -10.65
CA SER A 133 -2.40 4.57 -9.54
C SER A 133 -1.57 3.75 -8.55
N PHE A 134 -0.82 4.44 -7.70
CA PHE A 134 -0.03 3.82 -6.65
C PHE A 134 -0.49 4.26 -5.27
N GLU A 135 -0.44 3.31 -4.35
CA GLU A 135 -0.35 3.55 -2.92
C GLU A 135 0.96 2.94 -2.42
N VAL A 136 1.67 3.60 -1.52
CA VAL A 136 2.88 3.05 -0.90
C VAL A 136 2.69 2.86 0.59
N ILE A 137 3.33 1.83 1.14
CA ILE A 137 3.36 1.61 2.59
C ILE A 137 4.73 2.03 3.12
N ILE A 138 4.73 3.01 4.01
CA ILE A 138 5.89 3.43 4.78
C ILE A 138 5.94 2.60 6.04
N GLU A 139 6.85 1.66 6.09
CA GLU A 139 6.91 0.65 7.15
C GLU A 139 8.35 0.25 7.51
N SER A 140 9.30 1.13 7.19
CA SER A 140 10.71 0.95 7.56
C SER A 140 11.34 2.26 8.00
N ALA A 141 12.44 2.16 8.75
CA ALA A 141 13.26 3.32 9.12
C ALA A 141 13.77 4.08 7.88
N ALA A 142 14.14 3.38 6.82
CA ALA A 142 14.53 3.99 5.55
C ALA A 142 13.36 4.75 4.91
N GLY A 143 12.18 4.12 4.83
CA GLY A 143 10.99 4.73 4.24
C GLY A 143 10.60 6.03 4.92
N ILE A 144 10.59 6.08 6.25
CA ILE A 144 10.26 7.32 6.96
C ILE A 144 11.36 8.38 6.84
N ALA A 145 12.63 7.98 6.76
CA ALA A 145 13.73 8.91 6.54
C ALA A 145 13.67 9.60 5.16
N HIS A 146 13.09 8.94 4.16
CA HIS A 146 12.96 9.43 2.78
C HIS A 146 11.51 9.77 2.39
N VAL A 147 10.63 9.93 3.37
CA VAL A 147 9.17 10.04 3.13
C VAL A 147 8.79 11.16 2.17
N GLU A 148 9.51 12.28 2.19
CA GLU A 148 9.22 13.43 1.33
C GLU A 148 9.64 13.16 -0.13
N GLU A 149 10.81 12.57 -0.37
CA GLU A 149 11.21 12.19 -1.72
C GLU A 149 10.34 11.08 -2.30
N ILE A 150 9.86 10.15 -1.45
CA ILE A 150 8.89 9.13 -1.85
C ILE A 150 7.59 9.79 -2.28
N ALA A 151 7.07 10.74 -1.51
CA ALA A 151 5.84 11.47 -1.85
C ALA A 151 5.95 12.26 -3.17
N ALA A 152 7.15 12.70 -3.54
CA ALA A 152 7.44 13.43 -4.78
C ALA A 152 7.74 12.50 -5.99
N SER A 153 7.88 11.18 -5.80
CA SER A 153 8.55 10.28 -6.75
C SER A 153 7.76 9.95 -8.00
N SER A 154 6.43 9.98 -7.97
CA SER A 154 5.58 9.59 -9.10
C SER A 154 4.24 10.33 -9.11
N LEU A 155 3.83 10.74 -10.32
CA LEU A 155 2.48 11.29 -10.54
C LEU A 155 1.37 10.23 -10.46
N ARG A 156 1.71 8.96 -10.29
CA ARG A 156 0.77 7.87 -10.04
C ARG A 156 0.40 7.73 -8.57
N LEU A 157 1.22 8.31 -7.68
CA LEU A 157 1.05 8.19 -6.25
C LEU A 157 -0.19 8.95 -5.79
N GLN A 158 -1.13 8.26 -5.15
CA GLN A 158 -2.41 8.81 -4.69
C GLN A 158 -2.61 8.67 -3.18
N ALA A 159 -1.84 7.78 -2.54
CA ALA A 159 -1.94 7.56 -1.10
C ALA A 159 -0.63 7.00 -0.54
N MET A 160 -0.39 7.29 0.74
CA MET A 160 0.69 6.70 1.52
C MET A 160 0.12 6.23 2.87
N SER A 161 0.43 5.01 3.24
CA SER A 161 -0.02 4.38 4.50
C SER A 161 1.16 4.12 5.42
N LEU A 162 0.92 4.08 6.74
CA LEU A 162 1.88 3.59 7.72
C LEU A 162 1.63 2.10 7.98
N GLY A 163 2.61 1.24 7.71
CA GLY A 163 2.63 -0.16 8.12
C GLY A 163 3.18 -0.29 9.54
N ALA A 164 2.33 -0.09 10.55
CA ALA A 164 2.76 0.11 11.93
C ALA A 164 3.53 -1.07 12.54
N ALA A 165 3.21 -2.31 12.16
CA ALA A 165 3.86 -3.51 12.68
C ALA A 165 5.31 -3.63 12.18
N ASP A 166 5.50 -3.58 10.86
CA ASP A 166 6.82 -3.66 10.25
C ASP A 166 7.67 -2.42 10.57
N PHE A 167 7.03 -1.25 10.66
CA PHE A 167 7.69 -0.04 11.13
C PHE A 167 8.26 -0.22 12.54
N ALA A 168 7.46 -0.74 13.48
CA ALA A 168 7.91 -0.98 14.84
C ALA A 168 9.09 -1.98 14.88
N ALA A 169 9.02 -3.04 14.08
CA ALA A 169 10.11 -4.01 13.96
C ALA A 169 11.38 -3.36 13.37
N SER A 170 11.24 -2.59 12.30
CA SER A 170 12.35 -1.88 11.65
C SER A 170 13.02 -0.86 12.57
N MET A 171 12.24 -0.20 13.43
CA MET A 171 12.72 0.77 14.41
C MET A 171 13.25 0.12 15.69
N GLY A 172 13.18 -1.19 15.84
CA GLY A 172 13.58 -1.90 17.06
C GLY A 172 12.69 -1.58 18.28
N MET A 173 11.43 -1.24 18.05
CA MET A 173 10.49 -0.92 19.14
C MET A 173 10.12 -2.19 19.92
N GLN A 174 10.12 -2.09 21.24
CA GLN A 174 9.65 -3.15 22.13
C GLN A 174 8.17 -2.99 22.45
N THR A 175 7.32 -3.18 21.45
CA THR A 175 5.87 -3.11 21.63
C THR A 175 5.17 -4.24 20.88
N THR A 176 4.12 -4.77 21.51
CA THR A 176 3.25 -5.79 20.92
C THR A 176 1.89 -5.22 20.47
N GLY A 177 1.58 -3.98 20.87
CA GLY A 177 0.38 -3.27 20.43
C GLY A 177 0.64 -2.47 19.17
N ILE A 178 -0.38 -2.29 18.33
CA ILE A 178 -0.31 -1.48 17.11
C ILE A 178 -1.21 -0.27 17.27
N GLY A 179 -0.60 0.92 17.20
CA GLY A 179 -1.28 2.20 17.33
C GLY A 179 -1.64 2.59 18.77
N GLY A 180 -1.87 3.88 18.99
CA GLY A 180 -2.24 4.46 20.27
C GLY A 180 -1.11 4.53 21.30
N THR A 181 -1.49 4.91 22.50
CA THR A 181 -0.53 5.05 23.61
C THR A 181 0.01 3.71 24.07
N GLN A 182 1.29 3.70 24.45
CA GLN A 182 2.00 2.51 24.92
C GLN A 182 2.50 2.72 26.36
N GLU A 183 2.37 1.70 27.20
CA GLU A 183 2.77 1.77 28.62
C GLU A 183 4.24 2.09 28.81
N ASN A 184 5.09 1.69 27.88
CA ASN A 184 6.53 1.91 27.95
C ASN A 184 6.99 3.22 27.29
N TYR A 185 6.07 3.99 26.67
CA TYR A 185 6.36 5.27 26.03
C TYR A 185 5.65 6.41 26.79
N TYR A 186 6.39 7.02 27.70
CA TYR A 186 5.86 8.14 28.48
C TYR A 186 6.97 9.15 28.83
N MET A 187 6.56 10.37 29.06
CA MET A 187 7.39 11.42 29.67
C MET A 187 7.00 11.58 31.14
N LEU A 188 7.99 11.84 31.99
CA LEU A 188 7.76 12.19 33.40
C LEU A 188 7.67 13.71 33.55
N HIS A 189 6.63 14.17 34.25
CA HIS A 189 6.55 15.53 34.75
C HIS A 189 6.27 15.45 36.26
N GLY A 190 7.32 15.60 37.07
CA GLY A 190 7.27 15.22 38.48
C GLY A 190 7.03 13.71 38.64
N GLU A 191 6.01 13.30 39.32
CA GLU A 191 5.60 11.90 39.50
C GLU A 191 4.56 11.46 38.44
N ALA A 192 4.02 12.38 37.66
CA ALA A 192 3.00 12.08 36.67
C ALA A 192 3.60 11.48 35.38
N ARG A 193 2.95 10.45 34.85
CA ARG A 193 3.29 9.84 33.54
C ARG A 193 2.37 10.39 32.46
N HIS A 194 2.97 10.90 31.38
CA HIS A 194 2.27 11.34 30.18
C HIS A 194 2.59 10.34 29.06
N TYR A 195 1.64 9.45 28.78
CA TYR A 195 1.81 8.41 27.77
C TYR A 195 1.80 9.00 26.36
N SER A 196 2.66 8.48 25.49
CA SER A 196 2.80 8.89 24.12
C SER A 196 2.45 7.76 23.15
N ASP A 197 2.01 8.15 21.95
CA ASP A 197 1.85 7.25 20.81
C ASP A 197 3.17 7.23 20.02
N PRO A 198 3.92 6.10 20.00
CA PRO A 198 5.20 6.02 19.32
C PRO A 198 5.11 6.13 17.79
N TRP A 199 3.92 5.90 17.21
CA TRP A 199 3.71 6.04 15.75
C TRP A 199 3.29 7.45 15.32
N HIS A 200 2.91 8.31 16.26
CA HIS A 200 2.36 9.63 15.95
C HIS A 200 3.29 10.49 15.08
N TRP A 201 4.59 10.49 15.38
CA TRP A 201 5.57 11.22 14.59
C TRP A 201 5.61 10.73 13.14
N ALA A 202 5.66 9.42 12.91
CA ALA A 202 5.67 8.85 11.57
C ALA A 202 4.38 9.18 10.80
N GLN A 203 3.23 9.10 11.45
CA GLN A 203 1.94 9.46 10.86
C GLN A 203 1.92 10.94 10.44
N THR A 204 2.38 11.84 11.30
CA THR A 204 2.41 13.28 10.98
C THR A 204 3.40 13.61 9.88
N ALA A 205 4.56 12.93 9.83
CA ALA A 205 5.54 13.09 8.77
C ALA A 205 4.97 12.67 7.40
N ILE A 206 4.29 11.50 7.34
CA ILE A 206 3.61 11.03 6.14
C ILE A 206 2.56 12.05 5.68
N VAL A 207 1.70 12.53 6.59
CA VAL A 207 0.67 13.53 6.26
C VAL A 207 1.29 14.81 5.73
N ALA A 208 2.39 15.30 6.35
CA ALA A 208 3.07 16.50 5.89
C ALA A 208 3.65 16.33 4.47
N ALA A 209 4.31 15.19 4.20
CA ALA A 209 4.85 14.87 2.89
C ALA A 209 3.75 14.77 1.83
N CYS A 210 2.66 14.02 2.10
CA CYS A 210 1.51 13.92 1.22
C CYS A 210 0.93 15.31 0.87
N ARG A 211 0.72 16.17 1.88
CA ARG A 211 0.16 17.51 1.66
C ARG A 211 1.08 18.43 0.87
N THR A 212 2.39 18.27 1.02
CA THR A 212 3.39 19.04 0.26
C THR A 212 3.33 18.70 -1.24
N HIS A 213 3.12 17.43 -1.58
CA HIS A 213 3.20 16.93 -2.94
C HIS A 213 1.85 16.61 -3.60
N GLY A 214 0.75 16.83 -2.90
CA GLY A 214 -0.60 16.65 -3.45
C GLY A 214 -1.06 15.18 -3.54
N VAL A 215 -0.52 14.35 -2.63
CA VAL A 215 -0.88 12.93 -2.45
C VAL A 215 -2.00 12.78 -1.44
#